data_8d54240c4f543c4b03d66ce6653bd180
#
_entry.id   8d54240c4f543c4b03d66ce6653bd180
#
_cell.length_a   1.000
_cell.length_b   1.000
_cell.length_c   1.000
_cell.angle_alpha   90.00
_cell.angle_beta   90.00
_cell.angle_gamma   90.00
#
_symmetry.space_group_name_H-M   'P 1'
#
loop_
_entity.id
_entity.type
_entity.pdbx_description
1 polymer ?
#
loop_
_entity_poly.entity_id
_entity_poly.type
_entity_poly.pdbx_seq_one_letter_code
_entity_poly.pdbx_strand_id
1 'polypeptide(L)'
;IYDSNIEYKKYNSEHFYKILKKKYKKTNFLKKGSFPEIWDYEFLNVHNCIIKSSVMVEKELFQTVGGIRGLPEKADYDCWLSLLKLTNCLYIDRPLFYYDGLHGSGRKYN
;
A
#
# COMPACT_ATOMS: atom_id res chain seq x y z
N ILE A 1 -2.29 -13.34 8.87
CA ILE A 1 -2.28 -14.49 9.79
C ILE A 1 -0.86 -14.73 10.30
N TYR A 2 -0.71 -14.75 11.60
CA TYR A 2 0.58 -15.05 12.24
C TYR A 2 0.79 -16.54 12.29
N ASP A 3 1.94 -17.01 11.81
CA ASP A 3 2.34 -18.41 11.90
C ASP A 3 3.61 -18.49 12.75
N SER A 4 3.51 -19.13 13.94
CA SER A 4 4.64 -19.24 14.86
C SER A 4 5.77 -20.16 14.36
N ASN A 5 5.53 -20.95 13.32
CA ASN A 5 6.55 -21.81 12.72
C ASN A 5 7.36 -21.10 11.63
N ILE A 6 7.00 -19.86 11.30
CA ILE A 6 7.67 -19.06 10.28
C ILE A 6 8.41 -17.92 10.95
N GLU A 7 9.67 -17.72 10.57
CA GLU A 7 10.44 -16.57 11.01
C GLU A 7 10.05 -15.36 10.17
N TYR A 8 9.58 -14.29 10.84
CA TYR A 8 9.18 -13.06 10.18
C TYR A 8 10.32 -12.04 10.19
N LYS A 9 10.60 -11.46 9.03
CA LYS A 9 11.57 -10.36 8.92
C LYS A 9 10.92 -9.07 9.35
N LYS A 10 11.66 -8.24 10.08
CA LYS A 10 11.18 -6.92 10.46
C LYS A 10 11.04 -6.03 9.21
N TYR A 11 9.96 -5.25 9.16
CA TYR A 11 9.74 -4.27 8.10
C TYR A 11 10.91 -3.29 8.03
N ASN A 12 11.36 -3.02 6.80
CA ASN A 12 12.44 -2.08 6.53
C ASN A 12 12.01 -1.15 5.39
N SER A 13 11.61 0.08 5.75
CA SER A 13 11.16 1.06 4.78
C SER A 13 12.26 1.48 3.81
N GLU A 14 13.52 1.48 4.23
CA GLU A 14 14.64 1.83 3.35
C GLU A 14 14.77 0.85 2.19
N HIS A 15 14.53 -0.43 2.45
CA HIS A 15 14.57 -1.47 1.42
C HIS A 15 13.50 -1.22 0.35
N PHE A 16 12.27 -0.97 0.78
CA PHE A 16 11.16 -0.68 -0.15
C PHE A 16 11.33 0.66 -0.84
N TYR A 17 11.89 1.65 -0.15
CA TYR A 17 12.21 2.94 -0.75
C TYR A 17 13.16 2.76 -1.95
N LYS A 18 14.22 1.98 -1.79
CA LYS A 18 15.18 1.72 -2.86
C LYS A 18 14.54 1.04 -4.07
N ILE A 19 13.64 0.08 -3.82
CA ILE A 19 12.92 -0.63 -4.88
C ILE A 19 11.99 0.34 -5.63
N LEU A 20 11.21 1.12 -4.90
CA LEU A 20 10.21 1.99 -5.48
C LEU A 20 10.80 3.27 -6.09
N LYS A 21 11.97 3.70 -5.66
CA LYS A 21 12.64 4.88 -6.22
C LYS A 21 12.78 4.81 -7.73
N LYS A 22 13.00 3.62 -8.27
CA LYS A 22 13.10 3.41 -9.72
C LYS A 22 11.78 3.69 -10.43
N LYS A 23 10.66 3.35 -9.81
CA LYS A 23 9.32 3.58 -10.37
C LYS A 23 8.91 5.05 -10.31
N TYR A 24 9.46 5.80 -9.36
CA TYR A 24 9.15 7.20 -9.15
C TYR A 24 10.25 8.15 -9.66
N LYS A 25 11.23 7.64 -10.43
CA LYS A 25 12.40 8.42 -10.85
C LYS A 25 12.09 9.67 -11.66
N LYS A 26 10.97 9.67 -12.40
CA LYS A 26 10.55 10.81 -13.21
C LYS A 26 9.65 11.79 -12.44
N THR A 27 9.49 11.58 -11.15
CA THR A 27 8.66 12.38 -10.27
C THR A 27 9.49 13.02 -9.18
N ASN A 28 8.86 13.92 -8.40
CA ASN A 28 9.50 14.54 -7.23
C ASN A 28 9.13 13.85 -5.92
N PHE A 29 8.34 12.78 -5.94
CA PHE A 29 7.77 12.20 -4.72
C PHE A 29 8.80 11.58 -3.79
N LEU A 30 9.82 10.93 -4.32
CA LEU A 30 10.83 10.22 -3.51
C LEU A 30 12.21 10.87 -3.53
N LYS A 31 12.30 12.16 -3.84
CA LYS A 31 13.60 12.86 -3.91
C LYS A 31 14.18 13.24 -2.56
N LYS A 32 13.39 13.18 -1.49
CA LYS A 32 13.84 13.59 -0.14
C LYS A 32 14.51 12.47 0.66
N GLY A 33 14.68 11.28 0.09
CA GLY A 33 15.33 10.16 0.75
C GLY A 33 14.41 9.30 1.61
N SER A 34 13.10 9.62 1.69
CA SER A 34 12.11 8.84 2.42
C SER A 34 10.75 8.95 1.76
N PHE A 35 9.83 8.06 2.15
CA PHE A 35 8.45 8.15 1.69
C PHE A 35 7.78 9.40 2.25
N PRO A 36 6.92 10.09 1.46
CA PRO A 36 6.14 11.19 2.00
C PRO A 36 5.17 10.68 3.06
N GLU A 37 4.85 11.55 4.03
CA GLU A 37 3.90 11.21 5.09
C GLU A 37 2.46 11.18 4.59
N ILE A 38 2.14 12.04 3.64
CA ILE A 38 0.80 12.10 3.03
C ILE A 38 0.91 11.62 1.59
N TRP A 39 0.09 10.63 1.26
CA TRP A 39 -0.01 10.07 -0.09
C TRP A 39 -1.31 10.54 -0.73
N ASP A 40 -1.21 11.16 -1.89
CA ASP A 40 -2.36 11.62 -2.65
C ASP A 40 -2.59 10.74 -3.87
N TYR A 41 -3.58 11.11 -4.69
CA TYR A 41 -3.92 10.39 -5.91
C TYR A 41 -2.73 10.29 -6.86
N GLU A 42 -2.04 11.40 -7.10
CA GLU A 42 -0.91 11.45 -8.02
C GLU A 42 0.22 10.54 -7.57
N PHE A 43 0.50 10.49 -6.26
CA PHE A 43 1.52 9.60 -5.73
C PHE A 43 1.17 8.13 -5.98
N LEU A 44 -0.03 7.72 -5.63
CA LEU A 44 -0.43 6.31 -5.73
C LEU A 44 -0.70 5.88 -7.17
N ASN A 45 -1.05 6.83 -8.05
CA ASN A 45 -1.31 6.53 -9.45
C ASN A 45 -0.05 6.07 -10.21
N VAL A 46 1.14 6.34 -9.68
CA VAL A 46 2.40 5.87 -10.26
C VAL A 46 2.57 4.37 -10.04
N HIS A 47 2.25 3.90 -8.83
CA HIS A 47 2.42 2.50 -8.45
C HIS A 47 1.55 2.16 -7.24
N ASN A 48 1.02 0.95 -7.20
CA ASN A 48 0.27 0.47 -6.04
C ASN A 48 1.22 0.13 -4.89
N CYS A 49 1.36 1.07 -3.95
CA CYS A 49 2.23 0.91 -2.78
C CYS A 49 1.49 0.41 -1.55
N ILE A 50 0.22 0.08 -1.65
CA ILE A 50 -0.63 -0.25 -0.50
C ILE A 50 -0.97 -1.74 -0.51
N ILE A 51 -0.65 -2.42 0.59
CA ILE A 51 -1.09 -3.79 0.85
C ILE A 51 -2.47 -3.72 1.51
N LYS A 52 -3.44 -4.45 0.99
CA LYS A 52 -4.82 -4.40 1.47
C LYS A 52 -4.94 -4.58 2.99
N SER A 53 -4.18 -5.48 3.57
CA SER A 53 -4.20 -5.75 5.02
C SER A 53 -3.67 -4.61 5.87
N SER A 54 -3.01 -3.61 5.26
CA SER A 54 -2.40 -2.48 5.97
C SER A 54 -3.30 -1.26 6.04
N VAL A 55 -4.53 -1.33 5.53
CA VAL A 55 -5.38 -0.16 5.36
C VAL A 55 -6.38 -0.02 6.49
N MET A 56 -6.51 1.21 6.99
CA MET A 56 -7.60 1.63 7.84
C MET A 56 -8.32 2.78 7.12
N VAL A 57 -9.62 2.65 6.92
CA VAL A 57 -10.41 3.63 6.19
C VAL A 57 -11.75 3.84 6.86
N GLU A 58 -12.26 5.07 6.79
CA GLU A 58 -13.59 5.39 7.29
C GLU A 58 -14.65 4.62 6.48
N LYS A 59 -15.54 3.94 7.20
CA LYS A 59 -16.55 3.06 6.59
C LYS A 59 -17.44 3.78 5.58
N GLU A 60 -17.90 4.98 5.91
CA GLU A 60 -18.79 5.74 5.02
C GLU A 60 -18.08 6.12 3.72
N LEU A 61 -16.82 6.52 3.83
CA LEU A 61 -16.03 6.87 2.66
C LEU A 61 -15.79 5.65 1.77
N PHE A 62 -15.49 4.51 2.38
CA PHE A 62 -15.32 3.25 1.68
C PHE A 62 -16.59 2.85 0.91
N GLN A 63 -17.75 3.00 1.56
CA GLN A 63 -19.04 2.70 0.93
C GLN A 63 -19.35 3.68 -0.20
N THR A 64 -18.99 4.95 -0.04
CA THR A 64 -19.23 5.98 -1.07
C THR A 64 -18.56 5.65 -2.40
N VAL A 65 -17.36 5.07 -2.36
CA VAL A 65 -16.66 4.68 -3.60
C VAL A 65 -17.04 3.29 -4.10
N GLY A 66 -17.95 2.60 -3.42
CA GLY A 66 -18.40 1.27 -3.81
C GLY A 66 -17.54 0.12 -3.27
N GLY A 67 -16.68 0.39 -2.29
CA GLY A 67 -15.81 -0.61 -1.70
C GLY A 67 -14.83 -1.20 -2.70
N ILE A 68 -14.37 -2.42 -2.43
CA ILE A 68 -13.55 -3.17 -3.38
C ILE A 68 -14.49 -3.86 -4.36
N ARG A 69 -14.51 -3.36 -5.60
CA ARG A 69 -15.38 -3.91 -6.64
C ARG A 69 -14.83 -5.24 -7.13
N GLY A 70 -15.72 -6.11 -7.64
CA GLY A 70 -15.35 -7.45 -8.09
C GLY A 70 -14.62 -7.47 -9.44
N LEU A 71 -13.54 -6.72 -9.56
CA LEU A 71 -12.71 -6.71 -10.75
C LEU A 71 -11.78 -7.92 -10.75
N PRO A 72 -11.46 -8.51 -11.93
CA PRO A 72 -10.60 -9.68 -12.00
C PRO A 72 -9.17 -9.40 -11.53
N GLU A 73 -8.68 -8.16 -11.72
CA GLU A 73 -7.34 -7.75 -11.31
C GLU A 73 -7.37 -6.33 -10.74
N LYS A 74 -6.44 -6.04 -9.85
CA LYS A 74 -6.23 -4.69 -9.29
C LYS A 74 -7.47 -4.11 -8.62
N ALA A 75 -8.34 -4.96 -8.07
CA ALA A 75 -9.57 -4.51 -7.42
C ALA A 75 -9.29 -3.60 -6.22
N ASP A 76 -8.27 -3.92 -5.42
CA ASP A 76 -7.84 -3.10 -4.29
C ASP A 76 -7.25 -1.77 -4.77
N TYR A 77 -6.40 -1.80 -5.77
CA TYR A 77 -5.79 -0.59 -6.32
C TYR A 77 -6.84 0.38 -6.85
N ASP A 78 -7.84 -0.13 -7.57
CA ASP A 78 -8.97 0.66 -8.04
C ASP A 78 -9.69 1.36 -6.89
N CYS A 79 -9.92 0.63 -5.80
CA CYS A 79 -10.55 1.18 -4.59
C CYS A 79 -9.70 2.31 -3.99
N TRP A 80 -8.39 2.08 -3.84
CA TRP A 80 -7.48 3.09 -3.28
C TRP A 80 -7.45 4.36 -4.12
N LEU A 81 -7.38 4.24 -5.43
CA LEU A 81 -7.39 5.39 -6.32
C LEU A 81 -8.72 6.15 -6.25
N SER A 82 -9.83 5.44 -6.14
CA SER A 82 -11.15 6.08 -5.98
C SER A 82 -11.24 6.86 -4.67
N LEU A 83 -10.72 6.29 -3.56
CA LEU A 83 -10.69 6.97 -2.27
C LEU A 83 -9.82 8.22 -2.32
N LEU A 84 -8.68 8.16 -3.00
CA LEU A 84 -7.74 9.28 -3.07
C LEU A 84 -8.22 10.44 -3.94
N LYS A 85 -9.32 10.26 -4.68
CA LYS A 85 -10.01 11.38 -5.32
C LYS A 85 -10.82 12.20 -4.32
N LEU A 86 -11.15 11.64 -3.15
CA LEU A 86 -11.98 12.26 -2.13
C LEU A 86 -11.17 12.70 -0.90
N THR A 87 -10.06 12.04 -0.62
CA THR A 87 -9.25 12.30 0.58
C THR A 87 -7.81 11.92 0.30
N ASN A 88 -6.94 12.16 1.26
CA ASN A 88 -5.55 11.71 1.21
C ASN A 88 -5.31 10.58 2.19
N CYS A 89 -4.20 9.87 2.02
CA CYS A 89 -3.79 8.76 2.86
C CYS A 89 -2.62 9.18 3.75
N LEU A 90 -2.69 8.85 5.03
CA LEU A 90 -1.57 9.02 5.95
C LEU A 90 -0.74 7.73 5.95
N TYR A 91 0.55 7.87 5.65
CA TYR A 91 1.49 6.77 5.73
C TYR A 91 2.09 6.68 7.13
N ILE A 92 1.98 5.52 7.76
CA ILE A 92 2.56 5.27 9.08
C ILE A 92 3.76 4.35 8.90
N ASP A 93 4.96 4.89 9.11
CA ASP A 93 6.21 4.14 8.92
C ASP A 93 6.57 3.34 10.17
N ARG A 94 5.74 2.33 10.47
CA ARG A 94 5.97 1.39 11.56
C ARG A 94 5.39 0.02 11.22
N PRO A 95 6.05 -1.08 11.63
CA PRO A 95 5.47 -2.42 11.45
C PRO A 95 4.32 -2.62 12.45
N LEU A 96 3.12 -2.76 11.95
CA LEU A 96 1.90 -2.87 12.76
C LEU A 96 1.16 -4.20 12.58
N PHE A 97 1.62 -5.08 11.68
CA PHE A 97 0.98 -6.37 11.45
C PHE A 97 2.00 -7.34 10.86
N TYR A 98 1.64 -8.64 10.86
CA TYR A 98 2.44 -9.66 10.19
C TYR A 98 1.93 -9.89 8.78
N TYR A 99 2.82 -9.84 7.80
CA TYR A 99 2.48 -10.14 6.41
C TYR A 99 3.03 -11.50 6.03
N ASP A 100 2.14 -12.44 5.74
CA ASP A 100 2.51 -13.80 5.36
C ASP A 100 2.51 -13.94 3.84
N GLY A 101 3.69 -13.85 3.24
CA GLY A 101 3.86 -13.99 1.81
C GLY A 101 3.97 -15.43 1.32
N LEU A 102 3.94 -16.41 2.23
CA LEU A 102 4.05 -17.83 1.90
C LEU A 102 2.70 -18.52 1.72
N HIS A 103 1.62 -17.89 2.19
CA HIS A 103 0.28 -18.43 2.14
C HIS A 103 -0.65 -17.52 1.33
N GLY A 104 -1.66 -18.10 0.72
CA GLY A 104 -2.65 -17.37 -0.05
C GLY A 104 -2.08 -16.67 -1.29
N SER A 105 -2.85 -15.74 -1.84
CA SER A 105 -2.48 -15.01 -3.06
C SER A 105 -1.45 -13.91 -2.84
N GLY A 106 -1.20 -13.53 -1.60
CA GLY A 106 -0.28 -12.44 -1.27
C GLY A 106 1.18 -12.71 -1.60
N ARG A 107 1.58 -13.98 -1.69
CA ARG A 107 2.98 -14.36 -1.94
C ARG A 107 3.56 -13.82 -3.25
N LYS A 108 2.75 -13.48 -4.21
CA LYS A 108 3.22 -12.92 -5.48
C LYS A 108 3.75 -11.50 -5.38
N TYR A 109 3.57 -10.86 -4.23
CA TYR A 109 4.04 -9.49 -3.97
C TYR A 109 5.39 -9.45 -3.22
N ASN A 110 6.00 -10.59 -2.98
CA ASN A 110 7.27 -10.68 -2.27
C ASN A 110 8.47 -10.62 -3.19
#